data_97c043d8c601e07e9332ab881e5b89e3
#
_entry.id   97c043d8c601e07e9332ab881e5b89e3
#
_cell.length_a   1.000
_cell.length_b   1.000
_cell.length_c   1.000
_cell.angle_alpha   90.00
_cell.angle_beta   90.00
_cell.angle_gamma   90.00
#
_symmetry.space_group_name_H-M   'P 1'
#
loop_
_entity.id
_entity.type
_entity.pdbx_description
1 polymer ?
#
loop_
_entity_poly.entity_id
_entity_poly.type
_entity_poly.pdbx_seq_one_letter_code
_entity_poly.pdbx_strand_id
1 'polypeptide(L)'
;MTDSDYWKKLYQGLWQATGEREKALAQTIENLTGHKVKIVGLGAGSDDFLSGTAVSHGHEKGDADMTVEGTNINLEVTGPNTHVLLTAPLWVRPDKIRNARSHFPKKDTWVVHCVERTTIRVIRLDAEFFTKYERGQYETVNPRIRGAMETYVSIPHDDSSVRGFEVLIAHIKDWKAQAKS
;
A
#
# COMPACT_ATOMS: atom_id res chain seq x y z
N MET A 1 11.33 9.59 32.55
CA MET A 1 10.64 9.11 31.31
C MET A 1 10.90 7.60 31.25
N THR A 2 9.86 6.80 31.29
CA THR A 2 10.02 5.34 31.17
C THR A 2 10.35 4.96 29.70
N ASP A 3 11.04 3.84 29.50
CA ASP A 3 11.31 3.32 28.14
C ASP A 3 10.01 3.23 27.31
N SER A 4 8.90 2.88 27.95
CA SER A 4 7.56 2.83 27.34
C SER A 4 7.11 4.19 26.79
N ASP A 5 7.38 5.29 27.46
CA ASP A 5 6.98 6.64 27.04
C ASP A 5 7.83 7.15 25.87
N TYR A 6 9.11 6.78 25.84
CA TYR A 6 10.00 7.07 24.72
C TYR A 6 9.52 6.40 23.44
N TRP A 7 9.24 5.09 23.51
CA TRP A 7 8.75 4.33 22.37
C TRP A 7 7.38 4.81 21.87
N LYS A 8 6.47 5.16 22.80
CA LYS A 8 5.16 5.74 22.41
C LYS A 8 5.31 7.03 21.62
N LYS A 9 6.18 7.95 22.05
CA LYS A 9 6.44 9.20 21.32
C LYS A 9 7.08 8.96 19.97
N LEU A 10 8.05 8.05 19.88
CA LEU A 10 8.69 7.69 18.63
C LEU A 10 7.68 7.10 17.63
N TYR A 11 6.83 6.19 18.10
CA TYR A 11 5.79 5.59 17.26
C TYR A 11 4.73 6.59 16.85
N GLN A 12 4.33 7.52 17.69
CA GLN A 12 3.40 8.58 17.32
C GLN A 12 3.93 9.47 16.20
N GLY A 13 5.20 9.85 16.24
CA GLY A 13 5.81 10.65 15.18
C GLY A 13 5.87 9.93 13.84
N LEU A 14 6.24 8.65 13.83
CA LEU A 14 6.26 7.82 12.63
C LEU A 14 4.85 7.55 12.10
N TRP A 15 3.88 7.36 12.97
CA TRP A 15 2.48 7.19 12.64
C TRP A 15 1.89 8.43 11.98
N GLN A 16 2.15 9.62 12.55
CA GLN A 16 1.71 10.89 11.97
C GLN A 16 2.27 11.11 10.57
N ALA A 17 3.58 10.88 10.37
CA ALA A 17 4.20 11.01 9.05
C ALA A 17 3.61 10.04 8.00
N THR A 18 3.28 8.82 8.38
CA THR A 18 2.64 7.84 7.50
C THR A 18 1.18 8.25 7.21
N GLY A 19 0.44 8.71 8.22
CA GLY A 19 -0.93 9.19 8.07
C GLY A 19 -1.04 10.41 7.16
N GLU A 20 -0.10 11.36 7.26
CA GLU A 20 -0.03 12.50 6.36
C GLU A 20 0.25 12.07 4.91
N ARG A 21 1.08 11.06 4.70
CA ARG A 21 1.34 10.48 3.38
C ARG A 21 0.09 9.90 2.76
N GLU A 22 -0.66 9.09 3.51
CA GLU A 22 -1.91 8.48 3.05
C GLU A 22 -2.96 9.55 2.71
N LYS A 23 -3.15 10.56 3.57
CA LYS A 23 -4.07 11.67 3.32
C LYS A 23 -3.68 12.48 2.08
N ALA A 24 -2.40 12.78 1.91
CA ALA A 24 -1.89 13.51 0.74
C ALA A 24 -2.08 12.71 -0.55
N LEU A 25 -1.83 11.39 -0.51
CA LEU A 25 -2.06 10.49 -1.64
C LEU A 25 -3.55 10.42 -2.01
N ALA A 26 -4.43 10.24 -1.03
CA ALA A 26 -5.88 10.22 -1.23
C ALA A 26 -6.35 11.52 -1.91
N GLN A 27 -5.95 12.67 -1.39
CA GLN A 27 -6.29 13.97 -1.97
C GLN A 27 -5.77 14.14 -3.41
N THR A 28 -4.56 13.65 -3.69
CA THR A 28 -3.98 13.68 -5.03
C THR A 28 -4.80 12.85 -6.01
N ILE A 29 -5.16 11.63 -5.63
CA ILE A 29 -6.00 10.75 -6.47
C ILE A 29 -7.38 11.38 -6.69
N GLU A 30 -8.02 11.91 -5.64
CA GLU A 30 -9.31 12.59 -5.74
C GLU A 30 -9.26 13.77 -6.73
N ASN A 31 -8.23 14.60 -6.62
CA ASN A 31 -8.05 15.77 -7.50
C ASN A 31 -7.83 15.37 -8.96
N LEU A 32 -7.07 14.29 -9.20
CA LEU A 32 -6.74 13.85 -10.55
C LEU A 32 -7.84 13.02 -11.22
N THR A 33 -8.66 12.31 -10.46
CA THR A 33 -9.63 11.34 -10.99
C THR A 33 -11.09 11.75 -10.78
N GLY A 34 -11.35 12.60 -9.80
CA GLY A 34 -12.70 12.95 -9.35
C GLY A 34 -13.42 11.84 -8.55
N HIS A 35 -12.72 10.74 -8.25
CA HIS A 35 -13.23 9.70 -7.33
C HIS A 35 -12.82 10.01 -5.90
N LYS A 36 -13.72 9.76 -4.95
CA LYS A 36 -13.39 9.81 -3.53
C LYS A 36 -12.53 8.63 -3.16
N VAL A 37 -11.58 8.84 -2.24
CA VAL A 37 -10.71 7.80 -1.69
C VAL A 37 -10.98 7.68 -0.19
N LYS A 38 -11.42 6.51 0.22
CA LYS A 38 -11.66 6.20 1.63
C LYS A 38 -10.43 5.50 2.20
N ILE A 39 -9.89 6.05 3.30
CA ILE A 39 -8.86 5.39 4.09
C ILE A 39 -9.56 4.38 4.99
N VAL A 40 -9.17 3.11 4.87
CA VAL A 40 -9.83 1.99 5.56
C VAL A 40 -8.84 1.27 6.48
N GLY A 41 -9.38 0.59 7.48
CA GLY A 41 -8.57 -0.22 8.38
C GLY A 41 -7.89 0.57 9.49
N LEU A 42 -6.85 -0.04 10.01
CA LEU A 42 -6.01 0.50 11.09
C LEU A 42 -4.84 1.33 10.53
N GLY A 43 -5.00 1.84 9.32
CA GLY A 43 -3.98 2.64 8.65
C GLY A 43 -3.61 3.90 9.45
N ALA A 44 -2.38 4.35 9.28
CA ALA A 44 -1.87 5.53 9.99
C ALA A 44 -2.61 6.84 9.63
N GLY A 45 -3.34 6.85 8.53
CA GLY A 45 -4.17 7.96 8.08
C GLY A 45 -5.61 7.97 8.61
N SER A 46 -6.03 6.93 9.36
CA SER A 46 -7.35 6.92 10.00
C SER A 46 -7.42 7.96 11.11
N ASP A 47 -8.57 8.64 11.24
CA ASP A 47 -8.75 9.70 12.24
C ASP A 47 -8.80 9.13 13.67
N ASP A 48 -9.04 7.82 13.82
CA ASP A 48 -9.10 7.12 15.10
C ASP A 48 -7.95 6.11 15.25
N PHE A 49 -7.17 6.26 16.31
CA PHE A 49 -6.24 5.22 16.75
C PHE A 49 -7.03 4.08 17.39
N LEU A 50 -7.19 3.00 16.65
CA LEU A 50 -7.84 1.80 17.16
C LEU A 50 -6.80 0.93 17.87
N SER A 51 -6.97 0.73 19.17
CA SER A 51 -6.20 -0.25 19.94
C SER A 51 -6.75 -1.65 19.66
N GLY A 52 -5.86 -2.63 19.48
CA GLY A 52 -6.24 -4.02 19.24
C GLY A 52 -5.74 -4.57 17.90
N THR A 53 -6.26 -5.72 17.50
CA THR A 53 -5.92 -6.34 16.22
C THR A 53 -6.88 -5.89 15.12
N ALA A 54 -6.44 -5.95 13.85
CA ALA A 54 -7.30 -5.65 12.69
C ALA A 54 -8.61 -6.44 12.71
N VAL A 55 -8.56 -7.71 13.12
CA VAL A 55 -9.73 -8.62 13.21
C VAL A 55 -10.74 -8.13 14.25
N SER A 56 -10.32 -7.56 15.38
CA SER A 56 -11.23 -7.04 16.41
C SER A 56 -12.09 -5.85 15.94
N HIS A 57 -11.71 -5.21 14.83
CA HIS A 57 -12.41 -4.08 14.21
C HIS A 57 -13.08 -4.45 12.88
N GLY A 58 -13.24 -5.75 12.59
CA GLY A 58 -13.91 -6.23 11.38
C GLY A 58 -13.05 -6.18 10.11
N HIS A 59 -11.73 -6.03 10.24
CA HIS A 59 -10.77 -6.08 9.14
C HIS A 59 -10.05 -7.43 9.08
N GLU A 60 -9.77 -7.90 7.87
CA GLU A 60 -8.94 -9.08 7.65
C GLU A 60 -7.45 -8.72 7.74
N LYS A 61 -6.63 -9.70 8.13
CA LYS A 61 -5.19 -9.53 8.10
C LYS A 61 -4.73 -9.32 6.66
N GLY A 62 -4.03 -8.23 6.41
CA GLY A 62 -3.54 -7.87 5.09
C GLY A 62 -4.52 -7.04 4.25
N ASP A 63 -5.64 -6.56 4.82
CA ASP A 63 -6.51 -5.61 4.13
C ASP A 63 -5.75 -4.39 3.65
N ALA A 64 -6.16 -3.87 2.49
CA ALA A 64 -5.57 -2.67 1.90
C ALA A 64 -5.86 -1.41 2.74
N ASP A 65 -5.00 -0.41 2.61
CA ASP A 65 -5.08 0.83 3.40
C ASP A 65 -6.17 1.78 2.89
N MET A 66 -6.50 1.72 1.61
CA MET A 66 -7.48 2.61 0.97
C MET A 66 -8.34 1.89 -0.05
N THR A 67 -9.53 2.45 -0.29
CA THR A 67 -10.41 2.06 -1.41
C THR A 67 -10.81 3.29 -2.22
N VAL A 68 -10.89 3.11 -3.54
CA VAL A 68 -11.43 4.14 -4.45
C VAL A 68 -12.94 3.94 -4.56
N GLU A 69 -13.72 4.88 -4.04
CA GLU A 69 -15.18 4.77 -3.96
C GLU A 69 -15.82 4.67 -5.34
N GLY A 70 -16.84 3.81 -5.45
CA GLY A 70 -17.53 3.54 -6.72
C GLY A 70 -16.77 2.63 -7.67
N THR A 71 -15.69 2.00 -7.20
CA THR A 71 -14.88 1.04 -7.95
C THR A 71 -14.62 -0.21 -7.11
N ASN A 72 -13.94 -1.21 -7.68
CA ASN A 72 -13.38 -2.33 -6.91
C ASN A 72 -11.88 -2.17 -6.62
N ILE A 73 -11.32 -0.97 -6.82
CA ILE A 73 -9.90 -0.69 -6.68
C ILE A 73 -9.53 -0.47 -5.21
N ASN A 74 -8.58 -1.26 -4.75
CA ASN A 74 -7.97 -1.15 -3.43
C ASN A 74 -6.51 -0.73 -3.55
N LEU A 75 -6.05 0.10 -2.62
CA LEU A 75 -4.69 0.63 -2.61
C LEU A 75 -4.00 0.22 -1.31
N GLU A 76 -2.85 -0.42 -1.44
CA GLU A 76 -1.91 -0.69 -0.36
C GLU A 76 -0.79 0.33 -0.44
N VAL A 77 -0.69 1.19 0.56
CA VAL A 77 0.31 2.26 0.58
C VAL A 77 1.54 1.82 1.34
N THR A 78 2.68 1.91 0.71
CA THR A 78 3.97 1.56 1.31
C THR A 78 5.03 2.57 0.92
N GLY A 79 6.18 2.49 1.52
CA GLY A 79 7.33 3.31 1.18
C GLY A 79 8.31 3.41 2.32
N PRO A 80 9.58 3.67 2.01
CA PRO A 80 10.60 3.83 3.03
C PRO A 80 10.41 5.13 3.82
N ASN A 81 10.80 5.10 5.08
CA ASN A 81 10.89 6.31 5.92
C ASN A 81 12.25 7.02 5.77
N THR A 82 13.14 6.43 4.98
CA THR A 82 14.48 6.97 4.68
C THR A 82 14.64 7.12 3.18
N HIS A 83 15.57 7.98 2.77
CA HIS A 83 15.88 8.12 1.35
C HIS A 83 16.38 6.79 0.77
N VAL A 84 15.81 6.37 -0.34
CA VAL A 84 16.26 5.22 -1.13
C VAL A 84 16.38 5.62 -2.60
N LEU A 85 17.28 4.96 -3.32
CA LEU A 85 17.43 5.18 -4.76
C LEU A 85 16.20 4.65 -5.51
N LEU A 86 15.86 5.26 -6.64
CA LEU A 86 14.80 4.78 -7.53
C LEU A 86 15.08 3.38 -8.11
N THR A 87 16.36 2.99 -8.12
CA THR A 87 16.82 1.64 -8.51
C THR A 87 16.73 0.62 -7.38
N ALA A 88 16.32 1.04 -6.18
CA ALA A 88 16.09 0.10 -5.10
C ALA A 88 14.83 -0.74 -5.38
N PRO A 89 14.83 -2.02 -4.99
CA PRO A 89 13.66 -2.88 -5.13
C PRO A 89 12.48 -2.35 -4.28
N LEU A 90 11.28 -2.72 -4.65
CA LEU A 90 10.07 -2.46 -3.88
C LEU A 90 9.83 -3.65 -2.95
N TRP A 91 9.53 -3.36 -1.68
CA TRP A 91 9.23 -4.38 -0.70
C TRP A 91 7.74 -4.40 -0.38
N VAL A 92 7.13 -5.55 -0.55
CA VAL A 92 5.70 -5.77 -0.27
C VAL A 92 5.56 -6.91 0.74
N ARG A 93 4.71 -6.73 1.74
CA ARG A 93 4.48 -7.76 2.74
C ARG A 93 3.74 -8.96 2.14
N PRO A 94 4.16 -10.20 2.45
CA PRO A 94 3.51 -11.39 1.90
C PRO A 94 2.04 -11.54 2.27
N ASP A 95 1.61 -11.07 3.45
CA ASP A 95 0.21 -11.09 3.87
C ASP A 95 -0.68 -10.20 2.99
N LYS A 96 -0.18 -9.06 2.53
CA LYS A 96 -0.87 -8.18 1.59
C LYS A 96 -1.06 -8.84 0.21
N ILE A 97 -0.02 -9.51 -0.27
CA ILE A 97 -0.09 -10.26 -1.55
C ILE A 97 -1.11 -11.41 -1.44
N ARG A 98 -1.07 -12.18 -0.34
CA ARG A 98 -2.02 -13.28 -0.13
C ARG A 98 -3.47 -12.79 -0.01
N ASN A 99 -3.70 -11.70 0.72
CA ASN A 99 -5.03 -11.08 0.82
C ASN A 99 -5.52 -10.64 -0.56
N ALA A 100 -4.71 -9.91 -1.32
CA ALA A 100 -5.06 -9.50 -2.68
C ALA A 100 -5.37 -10.71 -3.57
N ARG A 101 -4.57 -11.78 -3.51
CA ARG A 101 -4.78 -13.01 -4.29
C ARG A 101 -6.11 -13.68 -3.98
N SER A 102 -6.49 -13.75 -2.70
CA SER A 102 -7.73 -14.41 -2.27
C SER A 102 -9.00 -13.66 -2.72
N HIS A 103 -8.89 -12.34 -2.96
CA HIS A 103 -10.00 -11.52 -3.41
C HIS A 103 -10.02 -11.23 -4.91
N PHE A 104 -8.93 -11.59 -5.62
CA PHE A 104 -8.85 -11.41 -7.07
C PHE A 104 -9.79 -12.38 -7.81
N PRO A 105 -10.50 -11.99 -8.88
CA PRO A 105 -10.52 -10.66 -9.52
C PRO A 105 -11.60 -9.70 -8.97
N LYS A 106 -12.32 -10.08 -7.91
CA LYS A 106 -13.41 -9.24 -7.34
C LYS A 106 -12.90 -7.90 -6.82
N LYS A 107 -11.70 -7.88 -6.24
CA LYS A 107 -10.98 -6.68 -5.83
C LYS A 107 -9.73 -6.52 -6.70
N ASP A 108 -9.49 -5.31 -7.17
CA ASP A 108 -8.32 -4.94 -7.97
C ASP A 108 -7.36 -4.17 -7.07
N THR A 109 -6.35 -4.88 -6.56
CA THR A 109 -5.43 -4.32 -5.55
C THR A 109 -4.16 -3.79 -6.22
N TRP A 110 -3.79 -2.57 -5.86
CA TRP A 110 -2.57 -1.90 -6.29
C TRP A 110 -1.71 -1.56 -5.09
N VAL A 111 -0.42 -1.86 -5.18
CA VAL A 111 0.58 -1.36 -4.26
C VAL A 111 1.04 0.02 -4.75
N VAL A 112 0.95 1.01 -3.89
CA VAL A 112 1.40 2.38 -4.15
C VAL A 112 2.64 2.64 -3.30
N HIS A 113 3.79 2.66 -3.94
CA HIS A 113 5.09 2.81 -3.29
C HIS A 113 5.56 4.26 -3.38
N CYS A 114 5.43 4.99 -2.28
CA CYS A 114 5.87 6.38 -2.18
C CYS A 114 7.35 6.42 -1.78
N VAL A 115 8.24 6.72 -2.74
CA VAL A 115 9.69 6.83 -2.48
C VAL A 115 10.00 8.16 -1.81
N GLU A 116 9.43 9.23 -2.35
CA GLU A 116 9.49 10.60 -1.85
C GLU A 116 8.14 11.28 -2.06
N ARG A 117 8.01 12.54 -1.64
CA ARG A 117 6.74 13.28 -1.78
C ARG A 117 6.21 13.34 -3.22
N THR A 118 7.10 13.30 -4.21
CA THR A 118 6.77 13.46 -5.63
C THR A 118 7.01 12.22 -6.47
N THR A 119 7.64 11.18 -5.92
CA THR A 119 7.99 9.98 -6.67
C THR A 119 7.20 8.79 -6.18
N ILE A 120 6.27 8.34 -7.01
CA ILE A 120 5.37 7.22 -6.72
C ILE A 120 5.53 6.16 -7.80
N ARG A 121 5.79 4.93 -7.38
CA ARG A 121 5.76 3.74 -8.23
C ARG A 121 4.57 2.88 -7.86
N VAL A 122 3.98 2.18 -8.80
CA VAL A 122 2.82 1.32 -8.53
C VAL A 122 3.04 -0.08 -9.07
N ILE A 123 2.41 -1.05 -8.42
CA ILE A 123 2.35 -2.44 -8.87
C ILE A 123 0.89 -2.87 -8.80
N ARG A 124 0.35 -3.36 -9.91
CA ARG A 124 -0.95 -4.02 -9.92
C ARG A 124 -0.78 -5.48 -9.51
N LEU A 125 -1.49 -5.91 -8.50
CA LEU A 125 -1.50 -7.31 -8.06
C LEU A 125 -2.52 -8.09 -8.90
N ASP A 126 -2.18 -8.32 -10.15
CA ASP A 126 -3.00 -9.00 -11.15
C ASP A 126 -2.55 -10.46 -11.41
N ALA A 127 -3.19 -11.12 -12.37
CA ALA A 127 -2.90 -12.52 -12.72
C ALA A 127 -1.44 -12.73 -13.13
N GLU A 128 -0.83 -11.78 -13.85
CA GLU A 128 0.59 -11.86 -14.25
C GLU A 128 1.50 -11.77 -13.03
N PHE A 129 1.26 -10.80 -12.16
CA PHE A 129 2.01 -10.65 -10.91
C PHE A 129 1.91 -11.90 -10.04
N PHE A 130 0.70 -12.43 -9.83
CA PHE A 130 0.51 -13.64 -9.02
C PHE A 130 1.20 -14.85 -9.61
N THR A 131 1.20 -14.99 -10.95
CA THR A 131 1.92 -16.07 -11.64
C THR A 131 3.42 -16.01 -11.36
N LYS A 132 4.03 -14.82 -11.45
CA LYS A 132 5.45 -14.63 -11.12
C LYS A 132 5.74 -14.94 -9.65
N TYR A 133 4.90 -14.44 -8.76
CA TYR A 133 5.03 -14.67 -7.32
C TYR A 133 4.95 -16.15 -6.95
N GLU A 134 3.94 -16.86 -7.44
CA GLU A 134 3.71 -18.29 -7.20
C GLU A 134 4.83 -19.18 -7.79
N ARG A 135 5.48 -18.74 -8.85
CA ARG A 135 6.66 -19.40 -9.45
C ARG A 135 7.97 -19.08 -8.72
N GLY A 136 7.94 -18.30 -7.65
CA GLY A 136 9.12 -17.92 -6.89
C GLY A 136 10.09 -17.02 -7.64
N GLN A 137 9.62 -16.20 -8.58
CA GLN A 137 10.46 -15.28 -9.34
C GLN A 137 10.89 -14.05 -8.53
N TYR A 138 10.25 -13.80 -7.40
CA TYR A 138 10.62 -12.71 -6.49
C TYR A 138 11.34 -13.24 -5.26
N GLU A 139 12.41 -12.55 -4.89
CA GLU A 139 13.18 -12.88 -3.70
C GLU A 139 12.40 -12.54 -2.42
N THR A 140 12.59 -13.36 -1.38
CA THR A 140 12.12 -13.05 -0.04
C THR A 140 13.28 -12.51 0.78
N VAL A 141 13.09 -11.35 1.40
CA VAL A 141 14.08 -10.69 2.25
C VAL A 141 13.55 -10.56 3.68
N ASN A 142 14.46 -10.64 4.66
CA ASN A 142 14.11 -10.57 6.07
C ASN A 142 14.90 -9.45 6.76
N PRO A 143 14.63 -8.18 6.46
CA PRO A 143 15.31 -7.07 7.10
C PRO A 143 14.92 -6.95 8.57
N ARG A 144 15.83 -6.40 9.36
CA ARG A 144 15.54 -5.97 10.72
C ARG A 144 15.00 -4.55 10.70
N ILE A 145 13.70 -4.38 10.95
CA ILE A 145 13.04 -3.08 10.98
C ILE A 145 12.55 -2.82 12.40
N ARG A 146 12.93 -1.67 12.96
CA ARG A 146 12.53 -1.26 14.32
C ARG A 146 12.82 -2.33 15.39
N GLY A 147 13.96 -3.04 15.23
CA GLY A 147 14.36 -4.08 16.18
C GLY A 147 13.70 -5.46 15.98
N ALA A 148 12.72 -5.58 15.11
CA ALA A 148 12.07 -6.85 14.75
C ALA A 148 12.50 -7.33 13.36
N MET A 149 12.58 -8.66 13.19
CA MET A 149 12.73 -9.27 11.87
C MET A 149 11.38 -9.24 11.16
N GLU A 150 11.33 -8.64 9.99
CA GLU A 150 10.15 -8.60 9.14
C GLU A 150 10.42 -9.29 7.81
N THR A 151 9.40 -9.87 7.22
CA THR A 151 9.51 -10.58 5.93
C THR A 151 8.85 -9.78 4.83
N TYR A 152 9.56 -9.59 3.73
CA TYR A 152 9.07 -8.90 2.54
C TYR A 152 9.38 -9.70 1.27
N VAL A 153 8.52 -9.53 0.28
CA VAL A 153 8.80 -9.90 -1.11
C VAL A 153 9.48 -8.71 -1.77
N SER A 154 10.66 -8.95 -2.32
CA SER A 154 11.50 -7.95 -2.98
C SER A 154 11.26 -7.99 -4.49
N ILE A 155 10.71 -6.92 -5.03
CA ILE A 155 10.37 -6.80 -6.44
C ILE A 155 11.37 -5.86 -7.09
N PRO A 156 12.14 -6.30 -8.10
CA PRO A 156 13.12 -5.45 -8.79
C PRO A 156 12.46 -4.19 -9.36
N HIS A 157 13.17 -3.07 -9.32
CA HIS A 157 12.64 -1.79 -9.81
C HIS A 157 12.34 -1.80 -11.31
N ASP A 158 13.00 -2.63 -12.07
CA ASP A 158 12.88 -2.83 -13.52
C ASP A 158 11.95 -4.00 -13.90
N ASP A 159 11.30 -4.64 -12.92
CA ASP A 159 10.29 -5.65 -13.22
C ASP A 159 9.13 -5.06 -14.02
N SER A 160 8.59 -5.82 -14.98
CA SER A 160 7.51 -5.38 -15.86
C SER A 160 6.22 -5.00 -15.12
N SER A 161 6.03 -5.47 -13.89
CA SER A 161 4.89 -5.11 -13.04
C SER A 161 5.04 -3.73 -12.38
N VAL A 162 6.25 -3.17 -12.32
CA VAL A 162 6.51 -1.85 -11.73
C VAL A 162 6.20 -0.77 -12.77
N ARG A 163 5.29 0.13 -12.44
CA ARG A 163 4.80 1.20 -13.32
C ARG A 163 4.86 2.55 -12.63
N GLY A 164 4.76 3.62 -13.42
CA GLY A 164 4.56 4.98 -12.91
C GLY A 164 3.14 5.21 -12.38
N PHE A 165 2.99 6.22 -11.55
CA PHE A 165 1.71 6.58 -10.92
C PHE A 165 0.62 6.93 -11.94
N GLU A 166 1.00 7.48 -13.09
CA GLU A 166 0.11 7.82 -14.18
C GLU A 166 -0.71 6.62 -14.68
N VAL A 167 -0.16 5.42 -14.60
CA VAL A 167 -0.85 4.18 -15.01
C VAL A 167 -2.03 3.88 -14.09
N LEU A 168 -1.86 4.04 -12.77
CA LEU A 168 -2.95 3.89 -11.81
C LEU A 168 -4.02 4.98 -12.03
N ILE A 169 -3.61 6.23 -12.23
CA ILE A 169 -4.54 7.33 -12.48
C ILE A 169 -5.37 7.11 -13.73
N ALA A 170 -4.74 6.69 -14.83
CA ALA A 170 -5.44 6.32 -16.06
C ALA A 170 -6.44 5.19 -15.83
N HIS A 171 -6.02 4.14 -15.12
CA HIS A 171 -6.87 3.00 -14.80
C HIS A 171 -8.12 3.38 -13.98
N ILE A 172 -7.98 4.25 -12.98
CA ILE A 172 -9.11 4.77 -12.19
C ILE A 172 -10.05 5.61 -13.07
N LYS A 173 -9.52 6.44 -13.96
CA LYS A 173 -10.34 7.25 -14.89
C LYS A 173 -11.13 6.39 -15.86
N ASP A 174 -10.51 5.34 -16.41
CA ASP A 174 -11.15 4.42 -17.36
C ASP A 174 -12.27 3.62 -16.71
N TRP A 175 -12.20 3.37 -15.38
CA TRP A 175 -13.28 2.73 -14.62
C TRP A 175 -14.62 3.48 -14.78
N LYS A 176 -14.58 4.80 -14.80
CA LYS A 176 -15.76 5.66 -14.96
C LYS A 176 -16.41 5.52 -16.35
N ALA A 177 -15.61 5.23 -17.37
CA ALA A 177 -16.10 5.04 -18.74
C ALA A 177 -16.81 3.68 -18.91
N GLN A 178 -16.31 2.63 -18.26
CA GLN A 178 -16.90 1.28 -18.33
C GLN A 178 -18.22 1.15 -17.53
N ALA A 179 -18.39 1.91 -16.45
CA ALA A 179 -19.60 1.91 -15.64
C ALA A 179 -20.78 2.65 -16.29
N LYS A 180 -20.55 3.39 -17.39
CA LYS A 180 -21.57 4.17 -18.13
C LYS A 180 -21.97 3.53 -19.47
N SER A 181 -21.33 2.43 -19.85
CA SER A 181 -21.66 1.61 -21.02
C SER A 181 -22.45 0.38 -20.63
#